data_3d0d5f4f638362bbf59c1b4a028d6499
#
_entry.id   3d0d5f4f638362bbf59c1b4a028d6499
#
_cell.length_a   1.000
_cell.length_b   1.000
_cell.length_c   1.000
_cell.angle_alpha   90.00
_cell.angle_beta   90.00
_cell.angle_gamma   90.00
#
_symmetry.space_group_name_H-M   'P 1'
#
loop_
_entity.id
_entity.type
_entity.pdbx_description
1 polymer ?
#
loop_
_entity_poly.entity_id
_entity_poly.type
_entity_poly.pdbx_seq_one_letter_code
_entity_poly.pdbx_strand_id
1 'polypeptide(L)'
;MSAAAGVMKPEYGPSVPRLLAPRWRAASGPAKAAATAAAVALVALLLAAGLTLENAAYSHGGNAPFSFEYRGLYRTTPDRGEYMKAVSRWPDGSLKYEFAVGPLALPRYRDEVSAELALYATGFIRSLREEYPKFSLRAEGKTKINNTLTGYEVAFFTDVEGREMYARDVLLTPPEAHPREGVLVTMLTAPGASSQVGSPLEVGETGVLLRPLKSFAFG
;
A
#
# COMPACT_ATOMS: atom_id res chain seq x y z
N MET A 1 -6.97 -23.73 52.61
CA MET A 1 -5.88 -22.71 52.52
C MET A 1 -5.85 -22.22 51.09
N SER A 2 -6.44 -21.06 50.87
CA SER A 2 -6.54 -20.46 49.50
C SER A 2 -5.47 -19.38 49.37
N ALA A 3 -4.50 -19.61 48.48
CA ALA A 3 -3.46 -18.63 48.18
C ALA A 3 -4.04 -17.57 47.23
N ALA A 4 -4.20 -16.36 47.73
CA ALA A 4 -4.56 -15.21 46.91
C ALA A 4 -3.38 -14.86 45.98
N ALA A 5 -3.56 -15.04 44.68
CA ALA A 5 -2.62 -14.58 43.69
C ALA A 5 -2.65 -13.04 43.66
N GLY A 6 -1.59 -12.42 44.18
CA GLY A 6 -1.39 -10.97 44.13
C GLY A 6 -1.24 -10.53 42.68
N VAL A 7 -2.19 -9.77 42.18
CA VAL A 7 -2.09 -9.09 40.89
C VAL A 7 -0.99 -8.04 41.00
N MET A 8 0.18 -8.28 40.36
CA MET A 8 1.22 -7.27 40.22
C MET A 8 0.67 -6.15 39.35
N LYS A 9 0.44 -4.97 39.95
CA LYS A 9 0.21 -3.73 39.17
C LYS A 9 1.51 -3.35 38.50
N PRO A 10 1.53 -3.11 37.16
CA PRO A 10 2.73 -2.61 36.52
C PRO A 10 3.06 -1.22 37.10
N GLU A 11 4.24 -1.11 37.77
CA GLU A 11 4.77 0.19 38.19
C GLU A 11 5.26 0.93 36.93
N TYR A 12 4.45 1.83 36.41
CA TYR A 12 4.89 2.81 35.43
C TYR A 12 5.82 3.79 36.16
N GLY A 13 7.04 3.93 35.67
CA GLY A 13 8.00 4.93 36.17
C GLY A 13 7.41 6.36 36.14
N PRO A 14 8.11 7.35 36.73
CA PRO A 14 7.59 8.71 36.82
C PRO A 14 7.25 9.26 35.44
N SER A 15 6.08 9.84 35.29
CA SER A 15 5.63 10.41 34.02
C SER A 15 6.56 11.56 33.56
N VAL A 16 6.76 11.70 32.25
CA VAL A 16 7.60 12.74 31.64
C VAL A 16 7.34 14.15 32.24
N PRO A 17 6.09 14.58 32.49
CA PRO A 17 5.82 15.86 33.15
C PRO A 17 6.40 15.96 34.57
N ARG A 18 6.41 14.87 35.35
CA ARG A 18 7.01 14.87 36.71
C ARG A 18 8.53 14.99 36.70
N LEU A 19 9.19 14.43 35.69
CA LEU A 19 10.63 14.53 35.50
C LEU A 19 11.08 15.94 35.03
N LEU A 20 10.25 16.57 34.19
CA LEU A 20 10.57 17.88 33.60
C LEU A 20 10.15 19.06 34.50
N ALA A 21 9.13 18.90 35.35
CA ALA A 21 8.62 20.00 36.18
C ALA A 21 9.67 20.73 37.05
N PRO A 22 10.59 20.05 37.73
CA PRO A 22 11.64 20.74 38.52
C PRO A 22 12.57 21.56 37.64
N ARG A 23 13.02 21.00 36.50
CA ARG A 23 13.91 21.69 35.54
C ARG A 23 13.22 22.88 34.90
N TRP A 24 11.94 22.74 34.58
CA TRP A 24 11.14 23.84 34.02
C TRP A 24 10.98 25.00 35.03
N ARG A 25 10.73 24.69 36.31
CA ARG A 25 10.62 25.75 37.34
C ARG A 25 11.91 26.49 37.56
N ALA A 26 13.06 25.82 37.49
CA ALA A 26 14.38 26.40 37.66
C ALA A 26 14.90 27.15 36.42
N ALA A 27 14.29 26.96 35.27
CA ALA A 27 14.73 27.60 34.04
C ALA A 27 14.46 29.11 34.03
N SER A 28 15.41 29.88 33.47
CA SER A 28 15.26 31.33 33.29
C SER A 28 14.16 31.69 32.29
N GLY A 29 13.65 32.91 32.34
CA GLY A 29 12.64 33.43 31.40
C GLY A 29 13.03 33.21 29.94
N PRO A 30 14.22 33.56 29.48
CA PRO A 30 14.69 33.31 28.12
C PRO A 30 14.70 31.83 27.74
N ALA A 31 15.11 30.94 28.65
CA ALA A 31 15.18 29.50 28.41
C ALA A 31 13.76 28.90 28.25
N LYS A 32 12.79 29.37 29.03
CA LYS A 32 11.37 28.99 28.89
C LYS A 32 10.82 29.44 27.54
N ALA A 33 11.08 30.68 27.14
CA ALA A 33 10.62 31.22 25.85
C ALA A 33 11.23 30.43 24.69
N ALA A 34 12.52 30.09 24.73
CA ALA A 34 13.18 29.28 23.70
C ALA A 34 12.60 27.86 23.61
N ALA A 35 12.40 27.20 24.77
CA ALA A 35 11.80 25.85 24.79
C ALA A 35 10.33 25.85 24.28
N THR A 36 9.56 26.86 24.61
CA THR A 36 8.18 26.99 24.09
C THR A 36 8.20 27.25 22.59
N ALA A 37 9.06 28.12 22.08
CA ALA A 37 9.21 28.39 20.65
C ALA A 37 9.64 27.12 19.89
N ALA A 38 10.58 26.34 20.43
CA ALA A 38 10.99 25.07 19.84
C ALA A 38 9.86 24.03 19.81
N ALA A 39 9.06 23.93 20.88
CA ALA A 39 7.91 23.04 20.93
C ALA A 39 6.83 23.46 19.92
N VAL A 40 6.52 24.74 19.79
CA VAL A 40 5.58 25.27 18.79
C VAL A 40 6.09 25.01 17.37
N ALA A 41 7.37 25.26 17.11
CA ALA A 41 7.98 24.97 15.81
C ALA A 41 7.93 23.48 15.47
N LEU A 42 8.17 22.60 16.43
CA LEU A 42 8.06 21.14 16.24
C LEU A 42 6.62 20.72 15.93
N VAL A 43 5.64 21.24 16.67
CA VAL A 43 4.21 20.98 16.40
C VAL A 43 3.81 21.51 15.04
N ALA A 44 4.22 22.72 14.66
CA ALA A 44 3.96 23.30 13.34
C ALA A 44 4.58 22.46 12.22
N LEU A 45 5.80 21.95 12.43
CA LEU A 45 6.49 21.06 11.48
C LEU A 45 5.79 19.72 11.34
N LEU A 46 5.30 19.13 12.45
CA LEU A 46 4.52 17.89 12.44
C LEU A 46 3.15 18.08 11.76
N LEU A 47 2.50 19.21 11.98
CA LEU A 47 1.25 19.57 11.30
C LEU A 47 1.48 19.81 9.81
N ALA A 48 2.53 20.55 9.44
CA ALA A 48 2.90 20.74 8.03
C ALA A 48 3.23 19.41 7.35
N ALA A 49 4.02 18.54 7.99
CA ALA A 49 4.30 17.19 7.49
C ALA A 49 3.02 16.34 7.39
N GLY A 50 2.08 16.49 8.32
CA GLY A 50 0.76 15.84 8.27
C GLY A 50 -0.10 16.34 7.13
N LEU A 51 -0.08 17.64 6.83
CA LEU A 51 -0.81 18.26 5.73
C LEU A 51 -0.21 17.95 4.35
N THR A 52 1.13 17.81 4.26
CA THR A 52 1.79 17.37 3.02
C THR A 52 1.56 15.89 2.68
N LEU A 53 1.03 15.12 3.64
CA LEU A 53 0.56 13.75 3.43
C LEU A 53 -0.93 13.71 3.03
N GLU A 54 -1.44 14.74 2.31
CA GLU A 54 -2.80 14.73 1.78
C GLU A 54 -3.03 13.48 0.93
N ASN A 55 -4.27 12.96 1.00
CA ASN A 55 -4.68 11.89 0.12
C ASN A 55 -4.75 12.44 -1.30
N ALA A 56 -3.93 11.91 -2.17
CA ALA A 56 -4.09 12.15 -3.58
C ALA A 56 -5.19 11.22 -4.12
N ALA A 57 -6.03 11.74 -5.01
CA ALA A 57 -7.01 10.96 -5.74
C ALA A 57 -6.59 10.87 -7.21
N TYR A 58 -6.88 9.73 -7.82
CA TYR A 58 -6.72 9.52 -9.26
C TYR A 58 -8.04 9.02 -9.83
N SER A 59 -8.41 9.54 -10.98
CA SER A 59 -9.54 9.05 -11.77
C SER A 59 -9.12 8.88 -13.23
N HIS A 60 -9.59 7.82 -13.84
CA HIS A 60 -9.42 7.51 -15.26
C HIS A 60 -10.78 7.43 -15.92
N GLY A 61 -10.92 8.05 -17.09
CA GLY A 61 -12.10 7.90 -17.94
C GLY A 61 -11.92 6.76 -18.95
N GLY A 62 -12.84 6.63 -19.89
CA GLY A 62 -12.78 5.60 -20.95
C GLY A 62 -13.81 4.50 -20.75
N ASN A 63 -13.57 3.33 -21.38
CA ASN A 63 -14.55 2.23 -21.39
C ASN A 63 -14.63 1.47 -20.05
N ALA A 64 -13.58 1.51 -19.26
CA ALA A 64 -13.57 0.98 -17.90
C ALA A 64 -13.13 2.10 -16.94
N PRO A 65 -13.99 3.10 -16.67
CA PRO A 65 -13.65 4.22 -15.80
C PRO A 65 -13.45 3.74 -14.36
N PHE A 66 -12.43 4.30 -13.71
CA PHE A 66 -12.12 3.95 -12.34
C PHE A 66 -11.54 5.12 -11.57
N SER A 67 -11.58 5.00 -10.24
CA SER A 67 -10.95 5.95 -9.33
C SER A 67 -10.41 5.25 -8.10
N PHE A 68 -9.41 5.86 -7.47
CA PHE A 68 -8.88 5.43 -6.19
C PHE A 68 -8.13 6.58 -5.49
N GLU A 69 -7.90 6.41 -4.20
CA GLU A 69 -7.10 7.32 -3.38
C GLU A 69 -5.80 6.66 -2.98
N TYR A 70 -4.72 7.44 -2.91
CA TYR A 70 -3.42 6.96 -2.44
C TYR A 70 -2.74 7.97 -1.54
N ARG A 71 -1.82 7.49 -0.69
CA ARG A 71 -1.04 8.32 0.22
C ARG A 71 0.35 7.71 0.42
N GLY A 72 1.35 8.56 0.56
CA GLY A 72 2.73 8.09 0.78
C GLY A 72 3.41 7.49 -0.45
N LEU A 73 2.81 7.70 -1.63
CA LEU A 73 3.36 7.38 -2.93
C LEU A 73 3.44 8.66 -3.77
N TYR A 74 4.43 8.74 -4.62
CA TYR A 74 4.64 9.85 -5.55
C TYR A 74 4.36 9.38 -6.97
N ARG A 75 3.50 10.10 -7.68
CA ARG A 75 3.19 9.80 -9.08
C ARG A 75 4.45 9.96 -9.93
N THR A 76 4.69 9.01 -10.82
CA THR A 76 5.77 9.02 -11.80
C THR A 76 5.22 8.80 -13.21
N THR A 77 6.06 8.95 -14.21
CA THR A 77 5.68 8.67 -15.59
C THR A 77 5.50 7.17 -15.77
N PRO A 78 4.36 6.70 -16.31
CA PRO A 78 4.17 5.32 -16.71
C PRO A 78 5.17 4.90 -17.79
N ASP A 79 5.69 3.70 -17.70
CA ASP A 79 6.74 3.20 -18.60
C ASP A 79 6.34 1.92 -19.35
N ARG A 80 5.25 1.26 -18.97
CA ARG A 80 4.79 -0.02 -19.55
C ARG A 80 3.36 0.05 -20.11
N GLY A 81 2.89 1.25 -20.45
CA GLY A 81 1.54 1.46 -20.97
C GLY A 81 0.47 1.55 -19.89
N GLU A 82 0.87 1.70 -18.63
CA GLU A 82 -0.07 1.93 -17.53
C GLU A 82 -0.77 3.28 -17.69
N TYR A 83 -1.97 3.37 -17.15
CA TYR A 83 -2.69 4.64 -17.00
C TYR A 83 -2.08 5.52 -15.90
N MET A 84 -1.58 4.88 -14.85
CA MET A 84 -1.00 5.55 -13.69
C MET A 84 0.05 4.66 -13.03
N LYS A 85 1.13 5.29 -12.58
CA LYS A 85 2.18 4.67 -11.77
C LYS A 85 2.56 5.60 -10.63
N ALA A 86 2.64 5.07 -9.40
CA ALA A 86 3.09 5.80 -8.23
C ALA A 86 4.06 4.94 -7.42
N VAL A 87 5.13 5.55 -6.95
CA VAL A 87 6.22 4.86 -6.25
C VAL A 87 6.56 5.54 -4.93
N SER A 88 7.18 4.79 -4.04
CA SER A 88 7.96 5.32 -2.94
C SER A 88 9.34 4.68 -2.96
N ARG A 89 10.37 5.44 -2.60
CA ARG A 89 11.75 4.97 -2.62
C ARG A 89 12.39 5.11 -1.24
N TRP A 90 13.39 4.29 -0.98
CA TRP A 90 14.26 4.43 0.17
C TRP A 90 15.17 5.66 -0.01
N PRO A 91 15.84 6.18 1.08
CA PRO A 91 16.78 7.28 0.95
C PRO A 91 17.96 7.02 0.01
N ASP A 92 18.30 5.76 -0.23
CA ASP A 92 19.34 5.33 -1.19
C ASP A 92 18.86 5.30 -2.64
N GLY A 93 17.59 5.69 -2.88
CA GLY A 93 16.97 5.73 -4.20
C GLY A 93 16.34 4.42 -4.67
N SER A 94 16.57 3.30 -3.98
CA SER A 94 15.98 2.01 -4.37
C SER A 94 14.47 1.97 -4.16
N LEU A 95 13.77 1.15 -4.95
CA LEU A 95 12.33 0.99 -4.87
C LEU A 95 11.89 0.44 -3.51
N LYS A 96 10.91 1.08 -2.90
CA LYS A 96 10.28 0.65 -1.64
C LYS A 96 8.87 0.13 -1.85
N TYR A 97 8.04 0.91 -2.54
CA TYR A 97 6.68 0.57 -2.94
C TYR A 97 6.42 1.01 -4.37
N GLU A 98 5.63 0.22 -5.09
CA GLU A 98 5.06 0.60 -6.38
C GLU A 98 3.58 0.24 -6.39
N PHE A 99 2.76 1.12 -6.96
CA PHE A 99 1.37 0.92 -7.30
C PHE A 99 1.16 1.40 -8.72
N ALA A 100 0.76 0.52 -9.60
CA ALA A 100 0.49 0.86 -10.98
C ALA A 100 -0.87 0.31 -11.41
N VAL A 101 -1.53 1.00 -12.33
CA VAL A 101 -2.80 0.57 -12.93
C VAL A 101 -2.67 0.67 -14.43
N GLY A 102 -2.83 -0.44 -15.10
CA GLY A 102 -2.76 -0.57 -16.56
C GLY A 102 -4.04 -1.14 -17.18
N PRO A 103 -4.10 -1.17 -18.52
CA PRO A 103 -5.22 -1.76 -19.23
C PRO A 103 -5.25 -3.27 -19.08
N LEU A 104 -6.47 -3.83 -18.99
CA LEU A 104 -6.75 -5.24 -19.10
C LEU A 104 -7.75 -5.42 -20.22
N ALA A 105 -7.38 -6.12 -21.31
CA ALA A 105 -8.24 -6.46 -22.41
C ALA A 105 -8.52 -7.95 -22.41
N LEU A 106 -9.77 -8.34 -22.29
CA LEU A 106 -10.20 -9.73 -22.30
C LEU A 106 -10.63 -10.18 -23.72
N PRO A 107 -10.32 -11.42 -24.10
CA PRO A 107 -10.81 -11.99 -25.35
C PRO A 107 -12.33 -12.12 -25.33
N ARG A 108 -12.95 -12.55 -26.43
CA ARG A 108 -14.40 -12.84 -26.45
C ARG A 108 -14.66 -14.14 -25.70
N TYR A 109 -15.53 -14.08 -24.69
CA TYR A 109 -15.94 -15.21 -23.88
C TYR A 109 -17.48 -15.26 -23.75
N ARG A 110 -18.03 -16.40 -23.31
CA ARG A 110 -19.47 -16.62 -23.14
C ARG A 110 -19.84 -16.94 -21.70
N ASP A 111 -18.91 -17.45 -20.93
CA ASP A 111 -19.10 -17.86 -19.55
C ASP A 111 -19.02 -16.66 -18.59
N GLU A 112 -19.02 -16.92 -17.29
CA GLU A 112 -18.83 -15.90 -16.28
C GLU A 112 -17.41 -15.30 -16.33
N VAL A 113 -17.30 -14.00 -16.12
CA VAL A 113 -16.01 -13.28 -16.11
C VAL A 113 -15.00 -13.88 -15.14
N SER A 114 -15.45 -14.43 -14.03
CA SER A 114 -14.58 -15.07 -13.05
C SER A 114 -13.88 -16.35 -13.55
N ALA A 115 -14.51 -17.05 -14.49
CA ALA A 115 -13.90 -18.19 -15.18
C ALA A 115 -12.92 -17.72 -16.25
N GLU A 116 -13.29 -16.70 -17.01
CA GLU A 116 -12.43 -16.10 -18.02
C GLU A 116 -11.14 -15.51 -17.42
N LEU A 117 -11.23 -14.80 -16.29
CA LEU A 117 -10.05 -14.27 -15.58
C LEU A 117 -9.10 -15.38 -15.17
N ALA A 118 -9.59 -16.55 -14.76
CA ALA A 118 -8.74 -17.69 -14.41
C ALA A 118 -8.01 -18.27 -15.64
N LEU A 119 -8.68 -18.34 -16.78
CA LEU A 119 -8.07 -18.77 -18.05
C LEU A 119 -7.04 -17.74 -18.53
N TYR A 120 -7.39 -16.46 -18.48
CA TYR A 120 -6.50 -15.38 -18.84
C TYR A 120 -5.23 -15.39 -17.96
N ALA A 121 -5.39 -15.59 -16.64
CA ALA A 121 -4.29 -15.62 -15.68
C ALA A 121 -3.23 -16.69 -16.02
N THR A 122 -3.63 -17.81 -16.59
CA THR A 122 -2.67 -18.87 -17.03
C THR A 122 -1.68 -18.32 -18.09
N GLY A 123 -2.17 -17.57 -19.05
CA GLY A 123 -1.34 -16.90 -20.06
C GLY A 123 -0.54 -15.75 -19.46
N PHE A 124 -1.18 -14.96 -18.63
CA PHE A 124 -0.60 -13.82 -17.93
C PHE A 124 0.58 -14.23 -17.03
N ILE A 125 0.45 -15.29 -16.23
CA ILE A 125 1.56 -15.83 -15.42
C ILE A 125 2.75 -16.22 -16.28
N ARG A 126 2.51 -16.71 -17.50
CA ARG A 126 3.61 -17.02 -18.43
C ARG A 126 4.32 -15.75 -18.86
N SER A 127 3.59 -14.69 -19.21
CA SER A 127 4.21 -13.40 -19.56
C SER A 127 4.97 -12.78 -18.39
N LEU A 128 4.46 -12.90 -17.16
CA LEU A 128 5.18 -12.43 -15.96
C LEU A 128 6.53 -13.12 -15.77
N ARG A 129 6.64 -14.42 -16.10
CA ARG A 129 7.92 -15.16 -16.04
C ARG A 129 8.96 -14.67 -17.05
N GLU A 130 8.49 -14.15 -18.18
CA GLU A 130 9.35 -13.58 -19.22
C GLU A 130 9.75 -12.14 -18.87
N GLU A 131 8.86 -11.40 -18.23
CA GLU A 131 9.03 -9.99 -17.90
C GLU A 131 9.85 -9.77 -16.62
N TYR A 132 9.59 -10.57 -15.58
CA TYR A 132 10.16 -10.36 -14.25
C TYR A 132 11.31 -11.30 -13.96
N PRO A 133 12.53 -10.77 -13.69
CA PRO A 133 13.68 -11.57 -13.28
C PRO A 133 13.39 -12.36 -11.98
N LYS A 134 13.85 -13.59 -11.91
CA LYS A 134 13.68 -14.46 -10.74
C LYS A 134 12.22 -14.65 -10.31
N PHE A 135 11.28 -14.54 -11.25
CA PHE A 135 9.86 -14.78 -10.97
C PHE A 135 9.64 -16.12 -10.26
N SER A 136 8.97 -16.08 -9.12
CA SER A 136 8.56 -17.26 -8.37
C SER A 136 7.13 -17.10 -7.88
N LEU A 137 6.21 -17.85 -8.51
CA LEU A 137 4.79 -17.83 -8.14
C LEU A 137 4.61 -18.31 -6.70
N ARG A 138 3.89 -17.55 -5.89
CA ARG A 138 3.52 -17.91 -4.53
C ARG A 138 2.09 -18.44 -4.45
N ALA A 139 1.16 -17.74 -5.07
CA ALA A 139 -0.25 -18.11 -5.11
C ALA A 139 -0.95 -17.41 -6.26
N GLU A 140 -2.07 -17.97 -6.68
CA GLU A 140 -3.02 -17.36 -7.60
C GLU A 140 -4.44 -17.77 -7.22
N GLY A 141 -5.43 -16.94 -7.55
CA GLY A 141 -6.80 -17.29 -7.26
C GLY A 141 -7.81 -16.15 -7.45
N LYS A 142 -9.08 -16.51 -7.31
CA LYS A 142 -10.15 -15.53 -7.28
C LYS A 142 -10.02 -14.66 -6.03
N THR A 143 -10.21 -13.36 -6.21
CA THR A 143 -10.16 -12.39 -5.12
C THR A 143 -11.36 -11.46 -5.17
N LYS A 144 -11.64 -10.79 -4.05
CA LYS A 144 -12.64 -9.74 -3.96
C LYS A 144 -12.02 -8.50 -3.34
N ILE A 145 -12.06 -7.41 -4.06
CA ILE A 145 -11.66 -6.11 -3.54
C ILE A 145 -12.91 -5.38 -3.01
N ASN A 146 -12.82 -4.85 -1.79
CA ASN A 146 -13.92 -4.12 -1.12
C ASN A 146 -15.23 -4.92 -1.01
N ASN A 147 -15.17 -6.24 -0.97
CA ASN A 147 -16.32 -7.17 -0.98
C ASN A 147 -17.26 -7.04 -2.20
N THR A 148 -16.97 -6.18 -3.15
CA THR A 148 -17.84 -5.88 -4.31
C THR A 148 -17.19 -6.19 -5.63
N LEU A 149 -15.92 -5.88 -5.82
CA LEU A 149 -15.22 -6.08 -7.08
C LEU A 149 -14.67 -7.50 -7.17
N THR A 150 -15.17 -8.27 -8.11
CA THR A 150 -14.64 -9.59 -8.43
C THR A 150 -13.37 -9.43 -9.27
N GLY A 151 -12.31 -10.14 -8.88
CA GLY A 151 -11.05 -10.13 -9.57
C GLY A 151 -10.34 -11.48 -9.51
N TYR A 152 -9.16 -11.50 -10.09
CA TYR A 152 -8.21 -12.62 -9.99
C TYR A 152 -6.85 -12.08 -9.59
N GLU A 153 -6.18 -12.71 -8.65
CA GLU A 153 -4.90 -12.27 -8.14
C GLU A 153 -3.79 -13.26 -8.45
N VAL A 154 -2.60 -12.72 -8.64
CA VAL A 154 -1.34 -13.47 -8.81
C VAL A 154 -0.32 -12.86 -7.86
N ALA A 155 0.13 -13.63 -6.87
CA ALA A 155 1.13 -13.22 -5.90
C ALA A 155 2.44 -13.95 -6.15
N PHE A 156 3.56 -13.22 -6.25
CA PHE A 156 4.85 -13.78 -6.63
C PHE A 156 6.03 -13.00 -6.04
N PHE A 157 7.19 -13.64 -6.03
CA PHE A 157 8.47 -12.99 -5.76
C PHE A 157 9.13 -12.62 -7.09
N THR A 158 9.84 -11.51 -7.11
CA THR A 158 10.64 -11.06 -8.27
C THR A 158 11.87 -10.29 -7.82
N ASP A 159 12.75 -9.96 -8.77
CA ASP A 159 13.89 -9.07 -8.55
C ASP A 159 13.66 -7.77 -9.32
N VAL A 160 13.75 -6.65 -8.64
CA VAL A 160 13.69 -5.31 -9.24
C VAL A 160 14.91 -4.51 -8.79
N GLU A 161 15.66 -3.95 -9.72
CA GLU A 161 16.88 -3.21 -9.44
C GLU A 161 17.90 -4.03 -8.60
N GLY A 162 17.95 -5.38 -8.78
CA GLY A 162 18.85 -6.28 -8.04
C GLY A 162 18.39 -6.62 -6.61
N ARG A 163 17.15 -6.31 -6.25
CA ARG A 163 16.56 -6.59 -4.93
C ARG A 163 15.31 -7.45 -5.07
N GLU A 164 15.18 -8.42 -4.16
CA GLU A 164 13.94 -9.17 -4.04
C GLU A 164 12.78 -8.25 -3.69
N MET A 165 11.66 -8.44 -4.36
CA MET A 165 10.40 -7.75 -4.12
C MET A 165 9.26 -8.75 -3.96
N TYR A 166 8.32 -8.42 -3.11
CA TYR A 166 7.01 -9.06 -3.04
C TYR A 166 6.08 -8.37 -4.02
N ALA A 167 5.49 -9.13 -4.92
CA ALA A 167 4.60 -8.63 -5.96
C ALA A 167 3.20 -9.25 -5.83
N ARG A 168 2.18 -8.45 -6.11
CA ARG A 168 0.80 -8.91 -6.27
C ARG A 168 0.15 -8.14 -7.39
N ASP A 169 -0.27 -8.87 -8.41
CA ASP A 169 -1.08 -8.36 -9.51
C ASP A 169 -2.53 -8.74 -9.29
N VAL A 170 -3.44 -7.79 -9.54
CA VAL A 170 -4.89 -8.00 -9.42
C VAL A 170 -5.56 -7.60 -10.72
N LEU A 171 -6.17 -8.55 -11.39
CA LEU A 171 -6.97 -8.36 -12.59
C LEU A 171 -8.40 -8.03 -12.13
N LEU A 172 -8.89 -6.84 -12.44
CA LEU A 172 -10.20 -6.35 -12.05
C LEU A 172 -11.04 -6.01 -13.27
N THR A 173 -12.33 -6.31 -13.21
CA THR A 173 -13.29 -5.95 -14.26
C THR A 173 -14.45 -5.16 -13.69
N PRO A 174 -15.04 -4.24 -14.47
CA PRO A 174 -16.29 -3.58 -14.09
C PRO A 174 -17.40 -4.61 -13.76
N PRO A 175 -18.37 -4.25 -12.92
CA PRO A 175 -19.49 -5.11 -12.57
C PRO A 175 -20.56 -5.17 -13.67
N GLU A 176 -20.15 -5.46 -14.90
CA GLU A 176 -21.00 -5.60 -16.08
C GLU A 176 -21.22 -7.08 -16.44
N ALA A 177 -22.27 -7.34 -17.19
CA ALA A 177 -22.41 -8.63 -17.83
C ALA A 177 -21.41 -8.75 -19.00
N HIS A 178 -20.44 -9.64 -18.89
CA HIS A 178 -19.40 -9.89 -19.90
C HIS A 178 -18.49 -8.70 -20.23
N PRO A 179 -17.85 -8.06 -19.24
CA PRO A 179 -16.90 -6.97 -19.48
C PRO A 179 -15.74 -7.45 -20.37
N ARG A 180 -15.35 -6.59 -21.29
CA ARG A 180 -14.28 -6.87 -22.26
C ARG A 180 -13.00 -6.10 -21.93
N GLU A 181 -13.15 -5.10 -21.12
CA GLU A 181 -12.11 -4.25 -20.64
C GLU A 181 -12.16 -4.18 -19.13
N GLY A 182 -11.02 -4.04 -18.53
CA GLY A 182 -10.85 -3.92 -17.10
C GLY A 182 -9.51 -3.26 -16.80
N VAL A 183 -8.99 -3.49 -15.63
CA VAL A 183 -7.70 -2.97 -15.22
C VAL A 183 -6.83 -4.05 -14.58
N LEU A 184 -5.54 -3.93 -14.82
CA LEU A 184 -4.50 -4.65 -14.11
C LEU A 184 -3.93 -3.70 -13.04
N VAL A 185 -4.06 -4.09 -11.78
CA VAL A 185 -3.42 -3.39 -10.66
C VAL A 185 -2.17 -4.15 -10.28
N THR A 186 -1.00 -3.54 -10.45
CA THR A 186 0.30 -4.10 -10.07
C THR A 186 0.79 -3.44 -8.78
N MET A 187 1.19 -4.23 -7.82
CA MET A 187 1.70 -3.77 -6.54
C MET A 187 3.03 -4.46 -6.22
N LEU A 188 4.04 -3.66 -5.85
CA LEU A 188 5.34 -4.15 -5.40
C LEU A 188 5.66 -3.60 -4.01
N THR A 189 6.26 -4.42 -3.18
CA THR A 189 6.72 -4.06 -1.83
C THR A 189 8.09 -4.66 -1.58
N ALA A 190 9.06 -3.84 -1.18
CA ALA A 190 10.35 -4.34 -0.74
C ALA A 190 10.24 -5.08 0.60
N PRO A 191 10.95 -6.20 0.80
CA PRO A 191 11.07 -6.82 2.11
C PRO A 191 11.54 -5.83 3.16
N GLY A 192 10.89 -5.83 4.35
CA GLY A 192 11.21 -4.89 5.43
C GLY A 192 10.66 -3.47 5.24
N ALA A 193 9.97 -3.15 4.14
CA ALA A 193 9.31 -1.87 3.94
C ALA A 193 8.16 -1.63 4.94
N SER A 194 7.53 -2.71 5.40
CA SER A 194 6.53 -2.72 6.47
C SER A 194 6.74 -3.98 7.31
N SER A 195 6.61 -3.87 8.63
CA SER A 195 6.62 -5.02 9.54
C SER A 195 5.37 -5.91 9.39
N GLN A 196 4.38 -5.46 8.65
CA GLN A 196 3.11 -6.15 8.42
C GLN A 196 3.07 -6.91 7.09
N VAL A 197 4.12 -6.83 6.27
CA VAL A 197 4.19 -7.50 4.96
C VAL A 197 5.39 -8.44 4.99
N GLY A 198 5.13 -9.72 5.18
CA GLY A 198 6.12 -10.79 5.20
C GLY A 198 6.07 -11.71 3.98
N SER A 199 5.09 -11.50 3.08
CA SER A 199 4.91 -12.35 1.90
C SER A 199 4.18 -11.60 0.75
N PRO A 200 4.26 -12.09 -0.50
CA PRO A 200 3.51 -11.53 -1.62
C PRO A 200 1.98 -11.48 -1.41
N LEU A 201 1.40 -12.39 -0.66
CA LEU A 201 -0.05 -12.43 -0.39
C LEU A 201 -0.54 -11.25 0.47
N GLU A 202 0.35 -10.66 1.27
CA GLU A 202 0.02 -9.55 2.17
C GLU A 202 0.19 -8.17 1.51
N VAL A 203 0.73 -8.14 0.28
CA VAL A 203 0.88 -6.90 -0.50
C VAL A 203 -0.50 -6.34 -0.82
N GLY A 204 -0.74 -5.09 -0.42
CA GLY A 204 -2.05 -4.44 -0.58
C GLY A 204 -3.07 -4.75 0.52
N GLU A 205 -2.82 -5.72 1.41
CA GLU A 205 -3.70 -6.00 2.57
C GLU A 205 -3.38 -5.12 3.78
N THR A 206 -2.17 -4.57 3.81
CA THR A 206 -1.69 -3.69 4.90
C THR A 206 -0.80 -2.58 4.36
N GLY A 207 -0.48 -1.59 5.19
CA GLY A 207 0.48 -0.54 4.88
C GLY A 207 0.01 0.46 3.81
N VAL A 208 0.99 1.02 3.08
CA VAL A 208 0.77 2.11 2.12
C VAL A 208 -0.10 1.68 0.93
N LEU A 209 0.05 0.43 0.47
CA LEU A 209 -0.67 -0.10 -0.70
C LEU A 209 -2.10 -0.54 -0.39
N LEU A 210 -2.48 -0.65 0.89
CA LEU A 210 -3.85 -0.98 1.29
C LEU A 210 -4.85 0.08 0.82
N ARG A 211 -4.50 1.38 0.97
CA ARG A 211 -5.44 2.47 0.67
C ARG A 211 -5.84 2.51 -0.80
N PRO A 212 -4.92 2.54 -1.77
CA PRO A 212 -5.30 2.56 -3.18
C PRO A 212 -6.10 1.32 -3.58
N LEU A 213 -5.82 0.16 -3.03
CA LEU A 213 -6.60 -1.05 -3.31
C LEU A 213 -7.99 -1.00 -2.68
N LYS A 214 -8.11 -0.57 -1.41
CA LYS A 214 -9.41 -0.46 -0.71
C LYS A 214 -10.32 0.65 -1.23
N SER A 215 -9.77 1.75 -1.72
CA SER A 215 -10.56 2.84 -2.28
C SER A 215 -10.85 2.66 -3.77
N PHE A 216 -10.31 1.60 -4.39
CA PHE A 216 -10.52 1.35 -5.81
C PHE A 216 -11.99 1.10 -6.12
N ALA A 217 -12.53 1.84 -7.09
CA ALA A 217 -13.90 1.71 -7.57
C ALA A 217 -13.97 1.94 -9.07
N PHE A 218 -14.80 1.15 -9.76
CA PHE A 218 -15.24 1.48 -11.11
C PHE A 218 -16.33 2.55 -11.05
N GLY A 219 -16.31 3.48 -12.03
CA GLY A 219 -17.26 4.59 -12.15
C GLY A 219 -18.53 4.19 -12.89
#